data_5521f08ae90a2833128d4daec7176244
#
_entry.id   5521f08ae90a2833128d4daec7176244
#
_cell.length_a   1.000
_cell.length_b   1.000
_cell.length_c   1.000
_cell.angle_alpha   90.00
_cell.angle_beta   90.00
_cell.angle_gamma   90.00
#
_symmetry.space_group_name_H-M   'P 1'
#
loop_
_entity.id
_entity.type
_entity.pdbx_description
1 polymer ?
#
loop_
_entity_poly.entity_id
_entity_poly.type
_entity_poly.pdbx_seq_one_letter_code
_entity_poly.pdbx_strand_id
1 'polypeptide(L)'
;MILYDYIKEDCEFKIAPLCLKDKINNDSLLAYSLSFKSPYESASEINDSVYAELFLKEGFFTKTPGEKHPDSKNYVEEYFKYYNKNIPLLIFLHGFSTKNEKLENYYKFINNILGLDMSCLFINLPFHLNRKPEGEASGGRIIYFDDTDTLLFFHQCVVDVRKAIDIIKLIISPDEINICGISLGSIVSVISMAVDKRINKGVLVVGGGNWEEIHWGGISRFILKGNCAGSETISRKKCGIFYSNFPEFLEKARSLNSDSFMREINDNETLKKLCTKKCYLCDPLLFANKINPQKVLMLNSRMDHYFSKKSSIMLWEELGKPEIHWFNYLHFSGILNKKLILKNIALFLKKK
;
A
#
# COMPACT_ATOMS: atom_id res chain seq x y z
N MET A 1 -20.85 5.89 -2.97
CA MET A 1 -19.46 5.55 -2.56
C MET A 1 -18.67 6.83 -2.47
N ILE A 2 -18.02 7.06 -1.33
CA ILE A 2 -17.09 8.17 -1.12
C ILE A 2 -15.68 7.62 -1.38
N LEU A 3 -14.97 8.19 -2.38
CA LEU A 3 -13.64 7.70 -2.75
C LEU A 3 -12.66 7.83 -1.57
N TYR A 4 -11.96 6.73 -1.28
CA TYR A 4 -10.93 6.62 -0.25
C TYR A 4 -11.40 6.90 1.17
N ASP A 5 -12.71 6.87 1.41
CA ASP A 5 -13.31 6.96 2.74
C ASP A 5 -14.40 5.91 2.94
N TYR A 6 -14.80 5.68 4.17
CA TYR A 6 -15.82 4.72 4.56
C TYR A 6 -16.51 5.12 5.86
N ILE A 7 -17.72 4.62 6.07
CA ILE A 7 -18.45 4.79 7.31
C ILE A 7 -17.77 3.94 8.38
N LYS A 8 -17.34 4.57 9.47
CA LYS A 8 -16.76 3.87 10.61
C LYS A 8 -17.87 3.17 11.38
N GLU A 9 -18.02 1.91 11.12
CA GLU A 9 -18.86 0.98 11.90
C GLU A 9 -18.00 0.22 12.92
N ASP A 10 -18.62 -0.52 13.80
CA ASP A 10 -17.92 -1.39 14.76
C ASP A 10 -16.91 -2.28 14.04
N CYS A 11 -15.68 -2.26 14.56
CA CYS A 11 -14.57 -3.01 13.98
C CYS A 11 -14.67 -4.47 14.40
N GLU A 12 -15.44 -5.27 13.64
CA GLU A 12 -15.35 -6.72 13.75
C GLU A 12 -14.08 -7.23 13.08
N PHE A 13 -13.29 -8.00 13.80
CA PHE A 13 -12.09 -8.65 13.28
C PHE A 13 -11.84 -9.98 14.00
N LYS A 14 -11.09 -10.86 13.34
CA LYS A 14 -10.57 -12.09 13.93
C LYS A 14 -9.05 -12.00 13.99
N ILE A 15 -8.47 -12.41 15.11
CA ILE A 15 -7.03 -12.52 15.28
C ILE A 15 -6.70 -13.90 15.83
N ALA A 16 -5.68 -14.54 15.29
CA ALA A 16 -5.24 -15.87 15.74
C ALA A 16 -3.73 -16.01 15.62
N PRO A 17 -3.08 -16.79 16.47
CA PRO A 17 -1.65 -17.09 16.35
C PRO A 17 -1.32 -17.71 15.01
N LEU A 18 -0.16 -17.31 14.44
CA LEU A 18 0.33 -17.81 13.18
C LEU A 18 1.71 -18.47 13.40
N CYS A 19 1.82 -19.75 13.11
CA CYS A 19 3.09 -20.46 13.23
C CYS A 19 3.91 -20.28 11.95
N LEU A 20 5.03 -19.56 12.05
CA LEU A 20 5.95 -19.28 10.93
C LEU A 20 7.41 -19.70 11.23
N LYS A 21 7.63 -20.58 12.22
CA LYS A 21 8.98 -21.01 12.62
C LYS A 21 9.81 -21.55 11.47
N ASP A 22 9.17 -22.26 10.52
CA ASP A 22 9.84 -22.80 9.33
C ASP A 22 10.16 -21.74 8.26
N LYS A 23 9.58 -20.54 8.36
CA LYS A 23 9.71 -19.45 7.38
C LYS A 23 10.54 -18.28 7.89
N ILE A 24 10.54 -18.05 9.18
CA ILE A 24 11.27 -16.96 9.84
C ILE A 24 12.05 -17.56 11.01
N ASN A 25 13.36 -17.57 10.90
CA ASN A 25 14.25 -18.01 11.98
C ASN A 25 14.43 -16.87 12.99
N ASN A 26 13.52 -16.79 13.96
CA ASN A 26 13.53 -15.81 15.04
C ASN A 26 12.76 -16.36 16.25
N ASP A 27 13.47 -16.77 17.28
CA ASP A 27 12.90 -17.41 18.47
C ASP A 27 11.98 -16.49 19.28
N SER A 28 12.17 -15.18 19.18
CA SER A 28 11.33 -14.19 19.88
C SER A 28 10.15 -13.69 19.03
N LEU A 29 9.88 -14.32 17.87
CA LEU A 29 8.81 -13.92 16.96
C LEU A 29 7.43 -14.27 17.54
N LEU A 30 6.56 -13.27 17.58
CA LEU A 30 5.13 -13.43 17.75
C LEU A 30 4.44 -13.02 16.46
N ALA A 31 3.73 -13.94 15.84
CA ALA A 31 3.01 -13.69 14.59
C ALA A 31 1.52 -14.02 14.76
N TYR A 32 0.67 -13.17 14.19
CA TYR A 32 -0.79 -13.32 14.26
C TYR A 32 -1.38 -13.11 12.87
N SER A 33 -2.31 -13.98 12.48
CA SER A 33 -3.22 -13.68 11.37
C SER A 33 -4.30 -12.73 11.85
N LEU A 34 -4.61 -11.75 11.03
CA LEU A 34 -5.69 -10.78 11.24
C LEU A 34 -6.62 -10.81 10.02
N SER A 35 -7.92 -10.95 10.25
CA SER A 35 -8.91 -10.86 9.17
C SER A 35 -10.10 -10.00 9.57
N PHE A 36 -10.63 -9.25 8.60
CA PHE A 36 -11.78 -8.36 8.77
C PHE A 36 -12.48 -8.12 7.43
N LYS A 37 -13.74 -7.70 7.47
CA LYS A 37 -14.48 -7.34 6.27
C LYS A 37 -13.96 -6.03 5.70
N SER A 38 -13.68 -6.00 4.38
CA SER A 38 -13.35 -4.77 3.64
C SER A 38 -14.51 -3.76 3.77
N PRO A 39 -14.22 -2.47 3.96
CA PRO A 39 -15.26 -1.44 3.87
C PRO A 39 -15.84 -1.30 2.46
N TYR A 40 -15.19 -1.86 1.44
CA TYR A 40 -15.65 -1.89 0.06
C TYR A 40 -16.08 -3.29 -0.34
N GLU A 41 -17.26 -3.42 -0.93
CA GLU A 41 -17.81 -4.69 -1.45
C GLU A 41 -17.55 -4.79 -2.96
N SER A 42 -16.66 -5.72 -3.33
CA SER A 42 -16.23 -5.94 -4.73
C SER A 42 -17.04 -7.00 -5.47
N ALA A 43 -18.16 -7.48 -4.92
CA ALA A 43 -18.91 -8.64 -5.38
C ALA A 43 -18.09 -9.97 -5.39
N SER A 44 -16.98 -10.02 -4.65
CA SER A 44 -16.16 -11.22 -4.46
C SER A 44 -15.90 -11.41 -2.96
N GLU A 45 -16.65 -12.28 -2.31
CA GLU A 45 -16.61 -12.50 -0.86
C GLU A 45 -15.19 -12.81 -0.36
N ILE A 46 -14.44 -13.64 -1.09
CA ILE A 46 -13.05 -13.96 -0.73
C ILE A 46 -12.15 -12.73 -0.83
N ASN A 47 -12.36 -11.85 -1.81
CA ASN A 47 -11.62 -10.61 -1.94
C ASN A 47 -12.02 -9.59 -0.86
N ASP A 48 -13.29 -9.58 -0.46
CA ASP A 48 -13.83 -8.65 0.53
C ASP A 48 -13.51 -9.05 1.96
N SER A 49 -12.95 -10.24 2.17
CA SER A 49 -12.32 -10.65 3.42
C SER A 49 -10.83 -10.26 3.41
N VAL A 50 -10.51 -9.14 4.05
CA VAL A 50 -9.11 -8.68 4.17
C VAL A 50 -8.34 -9.63 5.07
N TYR A 51 -7.16 -10.05 4.60
CA TYR A 51 -6.22 -10.85 5.35
C TYR A 51 -4.91 -10.07 5.53
N ALA A 52 -4.43 -10.04 6.77
CA ALA A 52 -3.16 -9.42 7.14
C ALA A 52 -2.42 -10.29 8.17
N GLU A 53 -1.14 -10.03 8.32
CA GLU A 53 -0.28 -10.71 9.29
C GLU A 53 0.42 -9.67 10.15
N LEU A 54 0.22 -9.75 11.47
CA LEU A 54 0.86 -8.88 12.45
C LEU A 54 2.07 -9.59 13.05
N PHE A 55 3.23 -8.94 12.96
CA PHE A 55 4.51 -9.44 13.43
C PHE A 55 5.04 -8.57 14.56
N LEU A 56 5.35 -9.20 15.69
CA LEU A 56 5.84 -8.58 16.93
C LEU A 56 7.04 -9.39 17.45
N LYS A 57 7.75 -8.85 18.43
CA LYS A 57 8.72 -9.61 19.25
C LYS A 57 8.23 -9.66 20.70
N GLU A 58 8.55 -10.73 21.42
CA GLU A 58 8.28 -10.83 22.86
C GLU A 58 8.81 -9.62 23.64
N GLY A 59 10.01 -9.12 23.29
CA GLY A 59 10.62 -7.95 23.89
C GLY A 59 9.89 -6.62 23.62
N PHE A 60 8.82 -6.62 22.81
CA PHE A 60 7.96 -5.44 22.61
C PHE A 60 6.89 -5.27 23.70
N PHE A 61 6.81 -6.21 24.64
CA PHE A 61 5.89 -6.15 25.77
C PHE A 61 6.64 -5.81 27.05
N THR A 62 6.06 -4.93 27.86
CA THR A 62 6.60 -4.56 29.18
C THR A 62 6.43 -5.69 30.21
N LYS A 63 5.52 -6.62 29.93
CA LYS A 63 5.30 -7.85 30.69
C LYS A 63 4.91 -8.93 29.68
N THR A 64 5.48 -10.13 29.81
CA THR A 64 5.18 -11.26 28.94
C THR A 64 3.68 -11.54 28.92
N PRO A 65 3.03 -11.58 27.76
CA PRO A 65 1.64 -11.99 27.65
C PRO A 65 1.45 -13.41 28.24
N GLY A 66 0.30 -13.68 28.84
CA GLY A 66 -0.01 -15.00 29.36
C GLY A 66 -0.03 -16.07 28.26
N GLU A 67 0.05 -17.35 28.63
CA GLU A 67 0.12 -18.50 27.70
C GLU A 67 -1.12 -18.65 26.79
N LYS A 68 -2.27 -18.06 27.18
CA LYS A 68 -3.49 -18.12 26.38
C LYS A 68 -3.43 -17.09 25.25
N HIS A 69 -3.64 -17.55 24.03
CA HIS A 69 -3.68 -16.70 22.84
C HIS A 69 -5.03 -15.96 22.71
N PRO A 70 -5.05 -14.76 22.08
CA PRO A 70 -6.27 -13.98 21.90
C PRO A 70 -7.21 -14.70 20.93
N ASP A 71 -8.37 -15.13 21.41
CA ASP A 71 -9.41 -15.81 20.62
C ASP A 71 -10.74 -15.03 20.57
N SER A 72 -10.88 -14.00 21.41
CA SER A 72 -12.06 -13.14 21.48
C SER A 72 -11.68 -11.67 21.70
N LYS A 73 -12.58 -10.72 21.39
CA LYS A 73 -12.35 -9.28 21.52
C LYS A 73 -11.91 -8.88 22.93
N ASN A 74 -12.57 -9.39 23.97
CA ASN A 74 -12.22 -9.09 25.36
C ASN A 74 -10.83 -9.60 25.75
N TYR A 75 -10.42 -10.72 25.17
CA TYR A 75 -9.13 -11.33 25.43
C TYR A 75 -8.00 -10.62 24.68
N VAL A 76 -8.29 -10.03 23.50
CA VAL A 76 -7.34 -9.23 22.72
C VAL A 76 -6.86 -8.03 23.53
N GLU A 77 -7.78 -7.26 24.13
CA GLU A 77 -7.43 -6.10 24.95
C GLU A 77 -6.56 -6.50 26.15
N GLU A 78 -6.92 -7.58 26.83
CA GLU A 78 -6.16 -8.08 27.98
C GLU A 78 -4.76 -8.58 27.56
N TYR A 79 -4.65 -9.30 26.46
CA TYR A 79 -3.41 -9.85 25.95
C TYR A 79 -2.42 -8.79 25.53
N PHE A 80 -2.88 -7.78 24.77
CA PHE A 80 -2.02 -6.74 24.21
C PHE A 80 -1.87 -5.49 25.11
N LYS A 81 -2.50 -5.44 26.28
CA LYS A 81 -2.44 -4.29 27.20
C LYS A 81 -1.02 -3.90 27.63
N TYR A 82 -0.08 -4.85 27.59
CA TYR A 82 1.32 -4.65 27.97
C TYR A 82 2.23 -4.33 26.77
N TYR A 83 1.66 -4.22 25.56
CA TYR A 83 2.45 -3.79 24.41
C TYR A 83 3.00 -2.38 24.61
N ASN A 84 4.30 -2.19 24.29
CA ASN A 84 4.94 -0.89 24.38
C ASN A 84 4.55 -0.02 23.19
N LYS A 85 3.69 0.96 23.39
CA LYS A 85 3.18 1.86 22.34
C LYS A 85 4.28 2.68 21.64
N ASN A 86 5.43 2.89 22.29
CA ASN A 86 6.58 3.57 21.69
C ASN A 86 7.27 2.73 20.59
N ILE A 87 6.92 1.43 20.45
CA ILE A 87 7.39 0.60 19.35
C ILE A 87 6.64 1.00 18.08
N PRO A 88 7.31 1.56 17.05
CA PRO A 88 6.65 1.97 15.81
C PRO A 88 6.10 0.77 15.06
N LEU A 89 5.01 0.98 14.34
CA LEU A 89 4.46 0.01 13.38
C LEU A 89 4.86 0.38 11.95
N LEU A 90 5.33 -0.59 11.19
CA LEU A 90 5.46 -0.49 9.73
C LEU A 90 4.34 -1.30 9.05
N ILE A 91 3.45 -0.62 8.33
CA ILE A 91 2.53 -1.28 7.40
C ILE A 91 3.31 -1.62 6.14
N PHE A 92 3.32 -2.89 5.74
CA PHE A 92 4.02 -3.35 4.55
C PHE A 92 3.04 -3.81 3.47
N LEU A 93 3.19 -3.25 2.26
CA LEU A 93 2.36 -3.53 1.08
C LEU A 93 3.20 -4.13 -0.03
N HIS A 94 2.79 -5.31 -0.51
CA HIS A 94 3.50 -6.07 -1.53
C HIS A 94 3.29 -5.53 -2.96
N GLY A 95 4.07 -6.06 -3.91
CA GLY A 95 3.96 -5.74 -5.33
C GLY A 95 2.92 -6.58 -6.07
N PHE A 96 2.68 -6.21 -7.33
CA PHE A 96 1.80 -6.92 -8.27
C PHE A 96 2.23 -8.39 -8.45
N SER A 97 1.27 -9.27 -8.69
CA SER A 97 1.49 -10.71 -8.95
C SER A 97 2.35 -11.40 -7.88
N THR A 98 2.17 -11.02 -6.62
CA THR A 98 2.82 -11.69 -5.49
C THR A 98 2.24 -13.09 -5.34
N LYS A 99 3.13 -14.10 -5.36
CA LYS A 99 2.82 -15.51 -5.16
C LYS A 99 3.49 -16.03 -3.89
N ASN A 100 3.10 -17.24 -3.46
CA ASN A 100 3.64 -17.85 -2.26
C ASN A 100 5.18 -18.00 -2.29
N GLU A 101 5.79 -18.25 -3.46
CA GLU A 101 7.24 -18.34 -3.61
C GLU A 101 7.96 -17.00 -3.34
N LYS A 102 7.27 -15.88 -3.49
CA LYS A 102 7.83 -14.55 -3.17
C LYS A 102 7.72 -14.20 -1.69
N LEU A 103 6.86 -14.89 -0.92
CA LEU A 103 6.64 -14.61 0.50
C LEU A 103 7.91 -14.75 1.33
N GLU A 104 8.80 -15.69 0.99
CA GLU A 104 10.09 -15.85 1.67
C GLU A 104 10.90 -14.53 1.67
N ASN A 105 10.93 -13.80 0.55
CA ASN A 105 11.62 -12.51 0.48
C ASN A 105 10.94 -11.45 1.36
N TYR A 106 9.63 -11.47 1.46
CA TYR A 106 8.87 -10.54 2.31
C TYR A 106 9.05 -10.89 3.80
N TYR A 107 9.03 -12.16 4.16
CA TYR A 107 9.30 -12.57 5.54
C TYR A 107 10.74 -12.26 5.98
N LYS A 108 11.73 -12.41 5.08
CA LYS A 108 13.11 -11.94 5.34
C LYS A 108 13.15 -10.43 5.57
N PHE A 109 12.43 -9.66 4.77
CA PHE A 109 12.32 -8.21 4.96
C PHE A 109 11.64 -7.86 6.29
N ILE A 110 10.52 -8.50 6.62
CA ILE A 110 9.80 -8.31 7.90
C ILE A 110 10.72 -8.62 9.08
N ASN A 111 11.47 -9.71 9.02
CA ASN A 111 12.44 -10.05 10.08
C ASN A 111 13.53 -8.97 10.25
N ASN A 112 14.00 -8.37 9.15
CA ASN A 112 14.91 -7.23 9.23
C ASN A 112 14.25 -5.99 9.88
N ILE A 113 12.98 -5.72 9.61
CA ILE A 113 12.21 -4.64 10.24
C ILE A 113 12.06 -4.88 11.75
N LEU A 114 11.72 -6.11 12.16
CA LEU A 114 11.70 -6.49 13.58
C LEU A 114 13.07 -6.26 14.25
N GLY A 115 14.17 -6.51 13.52
CA GLY A 115 15.54 -6.23 13.98
C GLY A 115 15.84 -4.73 14.15
N LEU A 116 15.04 -3.84 13.60
CA LEU A 116 15.11 -2.40 13.80
C LEU A 116 14.26 -1.90 14.98
N ASP A 117 13.71 -2.81 15.79
CA ASP A 117 12.79 -2.55 16.89
C ASP A 117 11.47 -1.89 16.42
N MET A 118 10.92 -2.39 15.32
CA MET A 118 9.63 -2.01 14.78
C MET A 118 8.74 -3.24 14.64
N SER A 119 7.45 -3.12 14.94
CA SER A 119 6.45 -4.11 14.55
C SER A 119 6.10 -3.98 13.07
N CYS A 120 5.54 -5.03 12.49
CA CYS A 120 5.16 -5.01 11.08
C CYS A 120 3.75 -5.57 10.88
N LEU A 121 2.93 -4.89 10.07
CA LEU A 121 1.66 -5.38 9.57
C LEU A 121 1.75 -5.59 8.07
N PHE A 122 1.77 -6.85 7.63
CA PHE A 122 1.77 -7.23 6.22
C PHE A 122 0.32 -7.41 5.75
N ILE A 123 -0.14 -6.59 4.79
CA ILE A 123 -1.52 -6.63 4.29
C ILE A 123 -1.55 -7.26 2.90
N ASN A 124 -2.41 -8.25 2.70
CA ASN A 124 -2.69 -8.81 1.39
C ASN A 124 -3.58 -7.85 0.61
N LEU A 125 -3.06 -7.31 -0.51
CA LEU A 125 -3.83 -6.44 -1.39
C LEU A 125 -4.97 -7.21 -2.08
N PRO A 126 -6.05 -6.53 -2.50
CA PRO A 126 -7.18 -7.15 -3.19
C PRO A 126 -6.74 -8.05 -4.36
N PHE A 127 -7.43 -9.17 -4.54
CA PHE A 127 -7.18 -10.19 -5.58
C PHE A 127 -5.80 -10.85 -5.55
N HIS A 128 -5.04 -10.71 -4.44
CA HIS A 128 -3.73 -11.35 -4.25
C HIS A 128 -3.76 -12.35 -3.10
N LEU A 129 -2.84 -13.32 -3.16
CA LEU A 129 -2.59 -14.28 -2.08
C LEU A 129 -3.88 -14.93 -1.57
N ASN A 130 -4.23 -14.74 -0.29
CA ASN A 130 -5.42 -15.30 0.33
C ASN A 130 -6.73 -14.65 -0.13
N ARG A 131 -6.65 -13.52 -0.85
CA ARG A 131 -7.81 -12.78 -1.36
C ARG A 131 -8.08 -13.03 -2.85
N LYS A 132 -7.27 -13.86 -3.51
CA LYS A 132 -7.51 -14.23 -4.90
C LYS A 132 -8.69 -15.19 -5.02
N PRO A 133 -9.57 -15.05 -6.02
CA PRO A 133 -10.58 -16.06 -6.32
C PRO A 133 -9.94 -17.42 -6.62
N GLU A 134 -10.67 -18.47 -6.32
CA GLU A 134 -10.25 -19.84 -6.61
C GLU A 134 -10.00 -20.03 -8.13
N GLY A 135 -8.96 -20.78 -8.48
CA GLY A 135 -8.55 -21.00 -9.87
C GLY A 135 -7.85 -19.83 -10.54
N GLU A 136 -7.83 -18.61 -9.93
CA GLU A 136 -7.14 -17.45 -10.50
C GLU A 136 -5.69 -17.34 -10.03
N ALA A 137 -4.85 -16.72 -10.87
CA ALA A 137 -3.51 -16.33 -10.45
C ALA A 137 -3.56 -15.12 -9.52
N SER A 138 -2.64 -15.03 -8.56
CA SER A 138 -2.51 -13.87 -7.66
C SER A 138 -2.31 -12.58 -8.46
N GLY A 139 -3.24 -11.63 -8.35
CA GLY A 139 -3.28 -10.40 -9.13
C GLY A 139 -3.69 -10.58 -10.60
N GLY A 140 -4.09 -11.80 -11.02
CA GLY A 140 -4.43 -12.09 -12.41
C GLY A 140 -5.60 -11.26 -12.94
N ARG A 141 -6.59 -11.01 -12.08
CA ARG A 141 -7.78 -10.21 -12.45
C ARG A 141 -7.44 -8.78 -12.84
N ILE A 142 -6.47 -8.17 -12.14
CA ILE A 142 -6.05 -6.78 -12.36
C ILE A 142 -5.49 -6.56 -13.79
N ILE A 143 -4.98 -7.61 -14.43
CA ILE A 143 -4.46 -7.55 -15.81
C ILE A 143 -5.52 -7.04 -16.79
N TYR A 144 -6.79 -7.32 -16.53
CA TYR A 144 -7.91 -7.05 -17.43
C TYR A 144 -8.78 -5.86 -16.98
N PHE A 145 -8.41 -5.18 -15.90
CA PHE A 145 -9.17 -4.05 -15.39
C PHE A 145 -9.22 -2.88 -16.36
N ASP A 146 -10.39 -2.33 -16.55
CA ASP A 146 -10.54 -1.03 -17.20
C ASP A 146 -10.19 0.12 -16.24
N ASP A 147 -10.39 1.37 -16.64
CA ASP A 147 -10.09 2.52 -15.82
C ASP A 147 -11.03 2.66 -14.59
N THR A 148 -12.26 2.14 -14.68
CA THR A 148 -13.20 2.10 -13.55
C THR A 148 -12.79 1.01 -12.55
N ASP A 149 -12.52 -0.20 -13.03
CA ASP A 149 -12.04 -1.30 -12.19
C ASP A 149 -10.72 -0.93 -11.48
N THR A 150 -9.83 -0.25 -12.21
CA THR A 150 -8.56 0.24 -11.66
C THR A 150 -8.81 1.23 -10.52
N LEU A 151 -9.71 2.20 -10.69
CA LEU A 151 -10.08 3.12 -9.62
C LEU A 151 -10.66 2.38 -8.42
N LEU A 152 -11.60 1.47 -8.63
CA LEU A 152 -12.25 0.70 -7.56
C LEU A 152 -11.26 -0.18 -6.80
N PHE A 153 -10.31 -0.79 -7.51
CA PHE A 153 -9.22 -1.55 -6.91
C PHE A 153 -8.36 -0.69 -5.97
N PHE A 154 -7.91 0.49 -6.42
CA PHE A 154 -7.12 1.39 -5.56
C PHE A 154 -7.95 1.97 -4.42
N HIS A 155 -9.23 2.24 -4.65
CA HIS A 155 -10.14 2.60 -3.58
C HIS A 155 -10.17 1.53 -2.50
N GLN A 156 -10.42 0.25 -2.87
CA GLN A 156 -10.44 -0.87 -1.93
C GLN A 156 -9.10 -1.01 -1.19
N CYS A 157 -7.96 -0.96 -1.91
CA CYS A 157 -6.65 -1.01 -1.28
C CYS A 157 -6.49 0.02 -0.15
N VAL A 158 -6.91 1.25 -0.41
CA VAL A 158 -6.72 2.37 0.53
C VAL A 158 -7.68 2.29 1.72
N VAL A 159 -8.96 1.96 1.50
CA VAL A 159 -9.90 1.83 2.63
C VAL A 159 -9.58 0.62 3.50
N ASP A 160 -9.03 -0.46 2.92
CA ASP A 160 -8.54 -1.62 3.66
C ASP A 160 -7.34 -1.26 4.56
N VAL A 161 -6.38 -0.48 4.05
CA VAL A 161 -5.26 0.04 4.86
C VAL A 161 -5.77 0.92 6.01
N ARG A 162 -6.71 1.82 5.74
CA ARG A 162 -7.29 2.71 6.75
C ARG A 162 -8.06 1.92 7.82
N LYS A 163 -8.85 0.90 7.42
CA LYS A 163 -9.55 0.02 8.36
C LYS A 163 -8.57 -0.82 9.19
N ALA A 164 -7.50 -1.32 8.57
CA ALA A 164 -6.42 -2.01 9.28
C ALA A 164 -5.78 -1.11 10.35
N ILE A 165 -5.56 0.18 10.08
CA ILE A 165 -5.08 1.15 11.08
C ILE A 165 -6.08 1.31 12.23
N ASP A 166 -7.39 1.39 11.95
CA ASP A 166 -8.42 1.47 13.01
C ASP A 166 -8.32 0.24 13.93
N ILE A 167 -8.21 -0.96 13.36
CA ILE A 167 -8.12 -2.21 14.12
C ILE A 167 -6.82 -2.29 14.93
N ILE A 168 -5.68 -1.93 14.31
CA ILE A 168 -4.38 -1.93 15.00
C ILE A 168 -4.37 -0.95 16.17
N LYS A 169 -5.05 0.18 16.06
CA LYS A 169 -5.23 1.12 17.17
C LYS A 169 -6.04 0.51 18.33
N LEU A 170 -6.92 -0.45 18.08
CA LEU A 170 -7.62 -1.19 19.12
C LEU A 170 -6.74 -2.29 19.74
N ILE A 171 -5.85 -2.92 18.95
CA ILE A 171 -5.03 -4.07 19.38
C ILE A 171 -3.80 -3.59 20.17
N ILE A 172 -2.90 -2.85 19.52
CA ILE A 172 -1.59 -2.46 20.07
C ILE A 172 -1.39 -0.95 20.21
N SER A 173 -2.23 -0.14 19.58
CA SER A 173 -2.25 1.33 19.64
C SER A 173 -0.85 1.98 19.55
N PRO A 174 -0.05 1.71 18.51
CA PRO A 174 1.30 2.28 18.39
C PRO A 174 1.22 3.80 18.25
N ASP A 175 2.18 4.52 18.85
CA ASP A 175 2.26 5.98 18.77
C ASP A 175 2.67 6.45 17.37
N GLU A 176 3.47 5.65 16.67
CA GLU A 176 3.94 5.95 15.32
C GLU A 176 3.57 4.83 14.34
N ILE A 177 2.94 5.20 13.23
CA ILE A 177 2.58 4.30 12.13
C ILE A 177 3.28 4.77 10.86
N ASN A 178 4.08 3.90 10.27
CA ASN A 178 4.79 4.14 9.01
C ASN A 178 4.26 3.17 7.94
N ILE A 179 4.50 3.47 6.67
CA ILE A 179 4.10 2.61 5.55
C ILE A 179 5.30 2.33 4.64
N CYS A 180 5.43 1.10 4.16
CA CYS A 180 6.40 0.72 3.14
C CYS A 180 5.69 -0.05 2.04
N GLY A 181 5.77 0.43 0.82
CA GLY A 181 5.21 -0.26 -0.33
C GLY A 181 6.24 -0.55 -1.40
N ILE A 182 6.16 -1.73 -2.01
CA ILE A 182 6.97 -2.08 -3.18
C ILE A 182 6.10 -2.13 -4.44
N SER A 183 6.54 -1.47 -5.52
CA SER A 183 5.86 -1.53 -6.83
C SER A 183 4.39 -1.06 -6.71
N LEU A 184 3.42 -1.93 -6.98
CA LEU A 184 2.00 -1.66 -6.75
C LEU A 184 1.73 -1.12 -5.34
N GLY A 185 2.36 -1.72 -4.32
CA GLY A 185 2.24 -1.26 -2.94
C GLY A 185 2.77 0.16 -2.73
N SER A 186 3.75 0.63 -3.53
CA SER A 186 4.23 2.01 -3.46
C SER A 186 3.18 3.02 -3.92
N ILE A 187 2.40 2.69 -4.96
CA ILE A 187 1.27 3.51 -5.42
C ILE A 187 0.21 3.62 -4.34
N VAL A 188 -0.20 2.47 -3.77
CA VAL A 188 -1.17 2.43 -2.65
C VAL A 188 -0.66 3.24 -1.46
N SER A 189 0.65 3.16 -1.15
CA SER A 189 1.25 3.92 -0.05
C SER A 189 1.15 5.43 -0.24
N VAL A 190 1.38 5.94 -1.46
CA VAL A 190 1.23 7.38 -1.76
C VAL A 190 -0.21 7.83 -1.51
N ILE A 191 -1.19 7.12 -2.06
CA ILE A 191 -2.60 7.48 -1.89
C ILE A 191 -2.97 7.41 -0.39
N SER A 192 -2.60 6.33 0.30
CA SER A 192 -2.90 6.15 1.72
C SER A 192 -2.31 7.26 2.60
N MET A 193 -1.05 7.68 2.37
CA MET A 193 -0.42 8.78 3.11
C MET A 193 -1.11 10.12 2.90
N ALA A 194 -1.62 10.37 1.70
CA ALA A 194 -2.31 11.62 1.39
C ALA A 194 -3.67 11.73 2.11
N VAL A 195 -4.39 10.61 2.21
CA VAL A 195 -5.77 10.59 2.74
C VAL A 195 -5.87 10.20 4.21
N ASP A 196 -4.81 9.60 4.80
CA ASP A 196 -4.78 9.19 6.21
C ASP A 196 -3.59 9.82 6.96
N LYS A 197 -3.85 10.84 7.75
CA LYS A 197 -2.82 11.59 8.49
C LYS A 197 -2.20 10.83 9.67
N ARG A 198 -2.72 9.65 10.01
CA ARG A 198 -2.11 8.76 11.02
C ARG A 198 -0.84 8.09 10.50
N ILE A 199 -0.64 8.05 9.19
CA ILE A 199 0.59 7.54 8.58
C ILE A 199 1.65 8.63 8.66
N ASN A 200 2.72 8.38 9.41
CA ASN A 200 3.76 9.37 9.68
C ASN A 200 4.79 9.46 8.56
N LYS A 201 5.41 8.32 8.19
CA LYS A 201 6.43 8.25 7.14
C LYS A 201 6.11 7.17 6.11
N GLY A 202 6.60 7.36 4.88
CA GLY A 202 6.46 6.41 3.79
C GLY A 202 7.77 6.06 3.11
N VAL A 203 7.97 4.78 2.85
CA VAL A 203 9.06 4.24 2.04
C VAL A 203 8.49 3.68 0.75
N LEU A 204 8.85 4.28 -0.37
CA LEU A 204 8.36 3.91 -1.70
C LEU A 204 9.47 3.18 -2.45
N VAL A 205 9.32 1.87 -2.61
CA VAL A 205 10.32 1.03 -3.27
C VAL A 205 9.87 0.71 -4.69
N VAL A 206 10.68 1.10 -5.68
CA VAL A 206 10.43 0.92 -7.12
C VAL A 206 9.03 1.34 -7.54
N GLY A 207 8.74 2.63 -7.39
CA GLY A 207 7.45 3.25 -7.69
C GLY A 207 7.54 4.36 -8.73
N GLY A 208 6.39 4.77 -9.23
CA GLY A 208 6.24 5.85 -10.19
C GLY A 208 4.81 6.39 -10.22
N GLY A 209 4.57 7.40 -11.04
CA GLY A 209 3.27 8.02 -11.27
C GLY A 209 2.99 8.23 -12.75
N ASN A 210 1.82 8.78 -13.05
CA ASN A 210 1.24 8.93 -14.39
C ASN A 210 0.85 7.59 -15.03
N TRP A 211 -0.44 7.25 -15.03
CA TRP A 211 -0.92 5.96 -15.55
C TRP A 211 -0.59 5.73 -17.03
N GLU A 212 -0.55 6.76 -17.85
CA GLU A 212 -0.10 6.61 -19.23
C GLU A 212 1.33 6.10 -19.28
N GLU A 213 2.23 6.70 -18.51
CA GLU A 213 3.63 6.33 -18.46
C GLU A 213 3.85 4.96 -17.77
N ILE A 214 3.08 4.65 -16.72
CA ILE A 214 3.11 3.33 -16.04
C ILE A 214 2.68 2.24 -17.02
N HIS A 215 1.62 2.47 -17.79
CA HIS A 215 1.08 1.48 -18.73
C HIS A 215 1.98 1.31 -19.96
N TRP A 216 2.45 2.41 -20.56
CA TRP A 216 3.12 2.41 -21.86
C TRP A 216 4.64 2.58 -21.79
N GLY A 217 5.18 3.13 -20.71
CA GLY A 217 6.60 3.46 -20.57
C GLY A 217 7.51 2.26 -20.28
N GLY A 218 6.96 1.14 -19.87
CA GLY A 218 7.69 -0.07 -19.50
C GLY A 218 7.11 -1.35 -20.11
N ILE A 219 7.43 -2.51 -19.49
CA ILE A 219 6.92 -3.82 -19.92
C ILE A 219 5.45 -4.00 -19.55
N SER A 220 4.87 -3.15 -18.71
CA SER A 220 3.45 -3.19 -18.33
C SER A 220 2.53 -3.24 -19.52
N ARG A 221 2.89 -2.60 -20.64
CA ARG A 221 2.17 -2.63 -21.93
C ARG A 221 1.95 -4.03 -22.51
N PHE A 222 2.78 -5.00 -22.15
CA PHE A 222 2.66 -6.39 -22.59
C PHE A 222 1.89 -7.26 -21.59
N ILE A 223 1.72 -6.78 -20.38
CA ILE A 223 1.09 -7.50 -19.27
C ILE A 223 -0.35 -7.03 -19.08
N LEU A 224 -0.56 -5.72 -18.96
CA LEU A 224 -1.87 -5.12 -18.75
C LEU A 224 -2.66 -5.14 -20.05
N LYS A 225 -3.82 -5.77 -20.03
CA LYS A 225 -4.72 -5.95 -21.19
C LYS A 225 -6.03 -5.21 -21.00
N GLY A 226 -6.17 -4.47 -19.91
CA GLY A 226 -7.35 -3.68 -19.62
C GLY A 226 -7.54 -2.56 -20.63
N ASN A 227 -8.78 -2.19 -20.87
CA ASN A 227 -9.19 -1.12 -21.75
C ASN A 227 -9.68 0.08 -20.92
N CYS A 228 -9.78 1.25 -21.57
CA CYS A 228 -10.60 2.31 -20.99
C CYS A 228 -12.09 1.96 -21.16
N ALA A 229 -12.91 2.22 -20.14
CA ALA A 229 -14.33 2.03 -20.21
C ALA A 229 -14.94 2.69 -21.47
N GLY A 230 -15.74 1.93 -22.21
CA GLY A 230 -16.32 2.37 -23.47
C GLY A 230 -15.39 2.32 -24.69
N SER A 231 -14.22 1.67 -24.60
CA SER A 231 -13.28 1.47 -25.72
C SER A 231 -13.06 -0.02 -26.00
N GLU A 232 -13.17 -0.47 -27.23
CA GLU A 232 -12.91 -1.87 -27.58
C GLU A 232 -11.43 -2.24 -27.46
N THR A 233 -10.53 -1.31 -27.80
CA THR A 233 -9.08 -1.47 -27.64
C THR A 233 -8.42 -0.16 -27.29
N ILE A 234 -7.50 -0.19 -26.34
CA ILE A 234 -6.68 0.95 -25.98
C ILE A 234 -5.33 0.87 -26.76
N SER A 235 -4.84 2.01 -27.21
CA SER A 235 -3.50 2.15 -27.75
C SER A 235 -2.77 3.30 -27.07
N ARG A 236 -1.43 3.34 -27.14
CA ARG A 236 -0.65 4.45 -26.58
C ARG A 236 -1.13 5.81 -27.10
N LYS A 237 -1.46 5.91 -28.39
CA LYS A 237 -1.99 7.15 -28.99
C LYS A 237 -3.33 7.56 -28.37
N LYS A 238 -4.28 6.62 -28.25
CA LYS A 238 -5.59 6.89 -27.63
C LYS A 238 -5.42 7.28 -26.16
N CYS A 239 -4.59 6.55 -25.40
CA CYS A 239 -4.30 6.87 -24.01
C CYS A 239 -3.69 8.27 -23.86
N GLY A 240 -2.72 8.64 -24.71
CA GLY A 240 -2.12 9.97 -24.73
C GLY A 240 -3.13 11.08 -25.01
N ILE A 241 -4.11 10.85 -25.92
CA ILE A 241 -5.21 11.80 -26.14
C ILE A 241 -6.03 11.97 -24.86
N PHE A 242 -6.38 10.88 -24.17
CA PHE A 242 -7.11 10.97 -22.90
C PHE A 242 -6.30 11.66 -21.81
N TYR A 243 -4.99 11.43 -21.75
CA TYR A 243 -4.10 12.05 -20.77
C TYR A 243 -3.66 13.48 -21.13
N SER A 244 -4.03 14.00 -22.30
CA SER A 244 -3.71 15.40 -22.69
C SER A 244 -4.27 16.44 -21.70
N ASN A 245 -5.40 16.17 -21.07
CA ASN A 245 -6.03 17.06 -20.09
C ASN A 245 -5.55 16.79 -18.63
N PHE A 246 -4.78 15.74 -18.40
CA PHE A 246 -4.30 15.41 -17.05
C PHE A 246 -3.44 16.49 -16.40
N PRO A 247 -2.55 17.21 -17.13
CA PRO A 247 -1.79 18.32 -16.54
C PRO A 247 -2.68 19.45 -15.98
N GLU A 248 -3.73 19.85 -16.69
CA GLU A 248 -4.70 20.86 -16.22
C GLU A 248 -5.48 20.36 -14.99
N PHE A 249 -5.91 19.09 -15.04
CA PHE A 249 -6.58 18.45 -13.90
C PHE A 249 -5.66 18.40 -12.67
N LEU A 250 -4.39 18.05 -12.85
CA LEU A 250 -3.39 18.00 -11.78
C LEU A 250 -3.09 19.38 -11.20
N GLU A 251 -2.97 20.42 -12.05
CA GLU A 251 -2.73 21.79 -11.60
C GLU A 251 -3.87 22.31 -10.73
N LYS A 252 -5.11 22.04 -11.13
CA LYS A 252 -6.27 22.38 -10.32
C LYS A 252 -6.28 21.61 -8.99
N ALA A 253 -5.95 20.33 -8.99
CA ALA A 253 -5.84 19.55 -7.77
C ALA A 253 -4.74 20.07 -6.83
N ARG A 254 -3.61 20.56 -7.37
CA ARG A 254 -2.52 21.16 -6.58
C ARG A 254 -2.96 22.38 -5.78
N SER A 255 -3.83 23.21 -6.34
CA SER A 255 -4.32 24.44 -5.69
C SER A 255 -5.21 24.17 -4.46
N LEU A 256 -5.72 22.96 -4.28
CA LEU A 256 -6.60 22.58 -3.19
C LEU A 256 -5.79 22.05 -1.99
N ASN A 257 -6.22 22.40 -0.76
CA ASN A 257 -5.75 21.68 0.42
C ASN A 257 -6.35 20.26 0.49
N SER A 258 -5.86 19.42 1.39
CA SER A 258 -6.28 18.00 1.47
C SER A 258 -7.79 17.84 1.64
N ASP A 259 -8.44 18.63 2.51
CA ASP A 259 -9.87 18.48 2.80
C ASP A 259 -10.72 18.98 1.64
N SER A 260 -10.34 20.11 1.02
CA SER A 260 -11.00 20.61 -0.18
C SER A 260 -10.81 19.66 -1.37
N PHE A 261 -9.61 19.10 -1.52
CA PHE A 261 -9.34 18.11 -2.54
C PHE A 261 -10.22 16.86 -2.38
N MET A 262 -10.33 16.31 -1.16
CA MET A 262 -11.18 15.14 -0.90
C MET A 262 -12.66 15.42 -1.16
N ARG A 263 -13.13 16.61 -0.86
CA ARG A 263 -14.49 17.04 -1.23
C ARG A 263 -14.65 17.13 -2.75
N GLU A 264 -13.73 17.79 -3.42
CA GLU A 264 -13.79 18.00 -4.88
C GLU A 264 -13.80 16.69 -5.68
N ILE A 265 -13.01 15.67 -5.30
CA ILE A 265 -13.01 14.38 -6.00
C ILE A 265 -14.29 13.56 -5.75
N ASN A 266 -15.05 13.87 -4.69
CA ASN A 266 -16.26 13.17 -4.32
C ASN A 266 -17.55 13.87 -4.75
N ASP A 267 -17.63 15.20 -4.58
CA ASP A 267 -18.90 15.92 -4.65
C ASP A 267 -19.01 16.87 -5.86
N ASN A 268 -17.90 17.14 -6.61
CA ASN A 268 -17.87 18.34 -7.42
C ASN A 268 -17.96 18.13 -8.94
N GLU A 269 -18.75 19.01 -9.55
CA GLU A 269 -18.86 19.12 -11.01
C GLU A 269 -17.60 19.65 -11.69
N THR A 270 -16.75 20.44 -11.00
CA THR A 270 -15.61 21.13 -11.61
C THR A 270 -14.46 20.17 -11.93
N LEU A 271 -14.01 19.37 -10.97
CA LEU A 271 -13.03 18.31 -11.25
C LEU A 271 -13.61 17.19 -12.11
N LYS A 272 -14.90 16.87 -11.97
CA LYS A 272 -15.58 15.90 -12.83
C LYS A 272 -15.54 16.29 -14.32
N LYS A 273 -15.68 17.55 -14.66
CA LYS A 273 -15.63 18.03 -16.05
C LYS A 273 -14.25 17.87 -16.68
N LEU A 274 -13.18 17.97 -15.88
CA LEU A 274 -11.81 17.77 -16.33
C LEU A 274 -11.38 16.29 -16.27
N CYS A 275 -12.07 15.48 -15.49
CA CYS A 275 -11.77 14.05 -15.32
C CYS A 275 -12.32 13.24 -16.51
N THR A 276 -11.55 13.17 -17.58
CA THR A 276 -11.94 12.42 -18.79
C THR A 276 -11.90 10.92 -18.63
N LYS A 277 -11.09 10.40 -17.69
CA LYS A 277 -10.92 8.98 -17.39
C LYS A 277 -10.78 8.72 -15.88
N LYS A 278 -11.38 7.64 -15.43
CA LYS A 278 -11.40 7.26 -14.00
C LYS A 278 -10.02 6.99 -13.42
N CYS A 279 -9.07 6.52 -14.23
CA CYS A 279 -7.69 6.31 -13.80
C CYS A 279 -6.98 7.58 -13.31
N TYR A 280 -7.45 8.79 -13.67
CA TYR A 280 -6.96 10.04 -13.09
C TYR A 280 -7.12 10.05 -11.56
N LEU A 281 -8.27 9.57 -11.08
CA LEU A 281 -8.64 9.62 -9.67
C LEU A 281 -7.86 8.62 -8.79
N CYS A 282 -7.08 7.71 -9.39
CA CYS A 282 -6.17 6.81 -8.69
C CYS A 282 -4.70 6.98 -9.14
N ASP A 283 -4.39 8.03 -9.91
CA ASP A 283 -3.00 8.34 -10.23
C ASP A 283 -2.28 8.87 -8.99
N PRO A 284 -1.14 8.27 -8.57
CA PRO A 284 -0.42 8.73 -7.39
C PRO A 284 0.05 10.18 -7.49
N LEU A 285 0.24 10.74 -8.69
CA LEU A 285 0.59 12.16 -8.87
C LEU A 285 -0.48 13.08 -8.28
N LEU A 286 -1.76 12.68 -8.38
CA LEU A 286 -2.88 13.47 -7.86
C LEU A 286 -2.81 13.69 -6.34
N PHE A 287 -2.18 12.77 -5.63
CA PHE A 287 -2.09 12.72 -4.17
C PHE A 287 -0.74 13.21 -3.63
N ALA A 288 0.28 13.17 -4.46
CA ALA A 288 1.66 13.35 -4.05
C ALA A 288 1.93 14.69 -3.37
N ASN A 289 1.39 15.80 -3.88
CA ASN A 289 1.59 17.13 -3.30
C ASN A 289 0.84 17.38 -1.96
N LYS A 290 0.03 16.40 -1.50
CA LYS A 290 -0.63 16.42 -0.18
C LYS A 290 0.24 15.84 0.93
N ILE A 291 1.44 15.35 0.58
CA ILE A 291 2.37 14.67 1.49
C ILE A 291 3.57 15.56 1.73
N ASN A 292 4.00 15.68 2.99
CA ASN A 292 5.24 16.37 3.31
C ASN A 292 6.45 15.58 2.74
N PRO A 293 7.27 16.16 1.84
CA PRO A 293 8.41 15.48 1.23
C PRO A 293 9.42 14.93 2.24
N GLN A 294 9.57 15.57 3.40
CA GLN A 294 10.49 15.12 4.47
C GLN A 294 10.03 13.79 5.10
N LYS A 295 8.78 13.40 4.90
CA LYS A 295 8.19 12.16 5.38
C LYS A 295 8.22 11.03 4.36
N VAL A 296 8.90 11.21 3.23
CA VAL A 296 8.96 10.23 2.15
C VAL A 296 10.41 9.87 1.82
N LEU A 297 10.68 8.58 1.67
CA LEU A 297 11.90 8.04 1.09
C LEU A 297 11.54 7.28 -0.19
N MET A 298 12.18 7.63 -1.31
CA MET A 298 12.07 6.88 -2.56
C MET A 298 13.33 6.04 -2.82
N LEU A 299 13.14 4.76 -3.08
CA LEU A 299 14.20 3.78 -3.37
C LEU A 299 13.94 3.18 -4.75
N ASN A 300 14.51 3.77 -5.79
CA ASN A 300 14.20 3.40 -7.18
C ASN A 300 15.38 2.70 -7.87
N SER A 301 15.05 1.95 -8.91
CA SER A 301 16.04 1.24 -9.71
C SER A 301 16.27 1.94 -11.07
N ARG A 302 17.55 2.07 -11.47
CA ARG A 302 17.91 2.50 -12.85
C ARG A 302 17.63 1.42 -13.88
N MET A 303 17.50 0.16 -13.44
CA MET A 303 17.22 -1.01 -14.27
C MET A 303 15.77 -1.46 -14.17
N ASP A 304 14.87 -0.60 -13.68
CA ASP A 304 13.45 -0.89 -13.60
C ASP A 304 12.85 -0.96 -15.01
N HIS A 305 12.20 -2.08 -15.30
CA HIS A 305 11.55 -2.30 -16.58
C HIS A 305 10.01 -2.20 -16.51
N TYR A 306 9.44 -2.06 -15.29
CA TYR A 306 8.02 -1.77 -15.09
C TYR A 306 7.75 -0.27 -15.04
N PHE A 307 8.48 0.45 -14.18
CA PHE A 307 8.37 1.90 -14.08
C PHE A 307 9.53 2.55 -14.85
N SER A 308 9.21 3.30 -15.89
CA SER A 308 10.22 4.09 -16.58
C SER A 308 10.86 5.11 -15.63
N LYS A 309 12.11 5.51 -15.90
CA LYS A 309 12.75 6.58 -15.16
C LYS A 309 11.91 7.86 -15.15
N LYS A 310 11.21 8.14 -16.26
CA LYS A 310 10.31 9.30 -16.40
C LYS A 310 9.15 9.21 -15.40
N SER A 311 8.46 8.06 -15.31
CA SER A 311 7.37 7.83 -14.35
C SER A 311 7.82 8.06 -12.90
N SER A 312 9.01 7.54 -12.54
CA SER A 312 9.58 7.72 -11.20
C SER A 312 9.96 9.17 -10.90
N ILE A 313 10.51 9.89 -11.88
CA ILE A 313 10.87 11.31 -11.74
C ILE A 313 9.62 12.17 -11.61
N MET A 314 8.58 11.93 -12.40
CA MET A 314 7.30 12.65 -12.29
C MET A 314 6.73 12.52 -10.86
N LEU A 315 6.74 11.33 -10.28
CA LEU A 315 6.28 11.14 -8.89
C LEU A 315 7.19 11.86 -7.90
N TRP A 316 8.51 11.81 -8.07
CA TRP A 316 9.46 12.49 -7.21
C TRP A 316 9.28 14.02 -7.22
N GLU A 317 9.09 14.60 -8.40
CA GLU A 317 8.83 16.05 -8.54
C GLU A 317 7.53 16.46 -7.89
N GLU A 318 6.46 15.67 -8.11
CA GLU A 318 5.14 15.95 -7.55
C GLU A 318 5.08 15.79 -6.03
N LEU A 319 5.88 14.88 -5.48
CA LEU A 319 6.09 14.73 -4.02
C LEU A 319 6.90 15.88 -3.40
N GLY A 320 7.34 16.89 -4.19
CA GLY A 320 8.17 17.98 -3.68
C GLY A 320 9.63 17.61 -3.47
N LYS A 321 10.14 16.66 -4.25
CA LYS A 321 11.54 16.22 -4.28
C LYS A 321 12.04 15.64 -2.95
N PRO A 322 11.40 14.58 -2.42
CA PRO A 322 11.85 13.89 -1.22
C PRO A 322 13.24 13.26 -1.38
N GLU A 323 13.77 12.71 -0.29
CA GLU A 323 14.99 11.90 -0.35
C GLU A 323 14.81 10.74 -1.32
N ILE A 324 15.70 10.60 -2.31
CA ILE A 324 15.65 9.55 -3.32
C ILE A 324 17.02 8.91 -3.52
N HIS A 325 17.05 7.57 -3.58
CA HIS A 325 18.22 6.80 -3.94
C HIS A 325 17.97 5.93 -5.15
N TRP A 326 18.92 5.92 -6.08
CA TRP A 326 18.87 5.13 -7.30
C TRP A 326 19.87 3.99 -7.24
N PHE A 327 19.38 2.78 -7.45
CA PHE A 327 20.16 1.55 -7.43
C PHE A 327 20.20 0.88 -8.80
N ASN A 328 21.18 -0.02 -9.02
CA ASN A 328 21.33 -0.80 -10.24
C ASN A 328 20.82 -2.23 -10.01
N TYR A 329 19.55 -2.37 -9.60
CA TYR A 329 18.88 -3.66 -9.42
C TYR A 329 17.71 -3.80 -10.38
N LEU A 330 17.32 -5.05 -10.70
CA LEU A 330 16.08 -5.33 -11.41
C LEU A 330 14.86 -5.12 -10.49
N HIS A 331 13.69 -5.02 -11.10
CA HIS A 331 12.41 -4.93 -10.40
C HIS A 331 11.97 -6.29 -9.85
N PHE A 332 12.28 -6.60 -8.61
CA PHE A 332 11.91 -7.87 -7.96
C PHE A 332 11.82 -7.75 -6.44
N SER A 333 11.05 -8.65 -5.80
CA SER A 333 10.80 -8.60 -4.34
C SER A 333 12.07 -8.72 -3.49
N GLY A 334 13.08 -9.44 -3.97
CA GLY A 334 14.36 -9.59 -3.26
C GLY A 334 15.18 -8.30 -3.13
N ILE A 335 14.82 -7.22 -3.84
CA ILE A 335 15.47 -5.91 -3.68
C ILE A 335 15.35 -5.40 -2.25
N LEU A 336 14.24 -5.68 -1.55
CA LEU A 336 14.01 -5.28 -0.17
C LEU A 336 15.07 -5.80 0.81
N ASN A 337 15.68 -6.95 0.49
CA ASN A 337 16.69 -7.60 1.34
C ASN A 337 18.13 -7.21 0.99
N LYS A 338 18.34 -6.29 0.04
CA LYS A 338 19.68 -5.78 -0.25
C LYS A 338 20.18 -4.88 0.89
N LYS A 339 21.39 -5.15 1.39
CA LYS A 339 21.99 -4.45 2.54
C LYS A 339 21.89 -2.93 2.42
N LEU A 340 22.10 -2.39 1.22
CA LEU A 340 22.04 -0.94 0.98
C LEU A 340 20.61 -0.40 1.07
N ILE A 341 19.62 -1.15 0.58
CA ILE A 341 18.19 -0.79 0.69
C ILE A 341 17.78 -0.79 2.16
N LEU A 342 18.05 -1.87 2.90
CA LEU A 342 17.74 -1.96 4.34
C LEU A 342 18.40 -0.85 5.15
N LYS A 343 19.66 -0.52 4.84
CA LYS A 343 20.38 0.59 5.50
C LYS A 343 19.66 1.92 5.31
N ASN A 344 19.23 2.24 4.08
CA ASN A 344 18.52 3.51 3.82
C ASN A 344 17.15 3.53 4.49
N ILE A 345 16.40 2.43 4.47
CA ILE A 345 15.13 2.30 5.20
C ILE A 345 15.35 2.56 6.70
N ALA A 346 16.34 1.88 7.30
CA ALA A 346 16.63 2.00 8.71
C ALA A 346 17.01 3.45 9.12
N LEU A 347 17.88 4.08 8.34
CA LEU A 347 18.30 5.46 8.58
C LEU A 347 17.13 6.44 8.48
N PHE A 348 16.27 6.26 7.49
CA PHE A 348 15.12 7.13 7.27
C PHE A 348 14.05 6.96 8.36
N LEU A 349 13.68 5.73 8.70
CA LEU A 349 12.62 5.47 9.67
C LEU A 349 13.06 5.87 11.10
N LYS A 350 14.37 5.79 11.45
CA LYS A 350 14.90 6.19 12.76
C LYS A 350 15.20 7.68 12.89
N LYS A 351 15.16 8.47 11.81
CA LYS A 351 15.23 9.95 11.93
C LYS A 351 14.03 10.43 12.75
N LYS A 352 14.29 11.26 13.78
CA LYS A 352 13.24 11.96 14.53
C LYS A 352 12.68 13.12 13.74
#